data_db6b6eae7cbc648184ad0ce5fab5b6a7
#
_entry.id   db6b6eae7cbc648184ad0ce5fab5b6a7
#
_cell.length_a   1.000
_cell.length_b   1.000
_cell.length_c   1.000
_cell.angle_alpha   90.00
_cell.angle_beta   90.00
_cell.angle_gamma   90.00
#
_symmetry.space_group_name_H-M   'P 1'
#
loop_
_entity.id
_entity.type
_entity.pdbx_description
1 polymer ?
#
loop_
_entity_poly.entity_id
_entity_poly.type
_entity_poly.pdbx_seq_one_letter_code
_entity_poly.pdbx_strand_id
1 'polypeptide(L)'
;STPDMTRGNMRSRSMENVIDEAKQLAESGVKELILIAQDTTSYGLDLYGELKLPELLNELCKIDSIEWIRLLYCYPDRITDELIETMKNQEKVVNYIDLPLQHADDKILKAMNRRGDQALIRNVISKLRTEIPDVVIRTTFIVGFPGEGEEEFETLAEFVKKTGAINILPIVILFGKFIMIPCLIIYCR
;
A
#
# COMPACT_ATOMS: atom_id res chain seq x y z
N SER A 1 10.78 11.98 9.39
CA SER A 1 10.93 11.21 8.14
C SER A 1 11.25 12.14 6.97
N THR A 2 11.84 11.62 5.91
CA THR A 2 12.19 12.40 4.71
C THR A 2 11.00 13.18 4.11
N PRO A 3 9.76 12.67 4.11
CA PRO A 3 8.59 13.39 3.60
C PRO A 3 8.32 14.71 4.33
N ASP A 4 8.38 14.72 5.66
CA ASP A 4 8.05 15.91 6.46
C ASP A 4 9.06 17.05 6.22
N MET A 5 10.33 16.70 5.98
CA MET A 5 11.39 17.67 5.71
C MET A 5 11.35 18.27 4.30
N THR A 6 10.82 17.54 3.32
CA THR A 6 10.90 17.92 1.90
C THR A 6 9.57 18.35 1.30
N ARG A 7 8.43 17.88 1.83
CA ARG A 7 7.09 18.09 1.26
C ARG A 7 6.09 18.74 2.21
N GLY A 8 6.48 18.99 3.47
CA GLY A 8 5.60 19.54 4.49
C GLY A 8 4.57 18.54 5.02
N ASN A 9 3.61 19.05 5.80
CA ASN A 9 2.54 18.24 6.37
C ASN A 9 1.63 17.67 5.30
N MET A 10 1.06 16.48 5.56
CA MET A 10 0.02 15.87 4.73
C MET A 10 -1.17 16.84 4.58
N ARG A 11 -1.67 16.96 3.35
CA ARG A 11 -2.86 17.76 3.03
C ARG A 11 -3.79 16.94 2.15
N SER A 12 -4.89 16.50 2.73
CA SER A 12 -5.96 15.83 1.99
C SER A 12 -6.75 16.86 1.16
N ARG A 13 -7.18 16.45 -0.02
CA ARG A 13 -8.20 17.17 -0.78
C ARG A 13 -9.57 16.84 -0.19
N SER A 14 -10.52 17.78 -0.26
CA SER A 14 -11.87 17.45 0.18
C SER A 14 -12.49 16.34 -0.66
N MET A 15 -13.40 15.59 -0.07
CA MET A 15 -14.06 14.46 -0.74
C MET A 15 -14.79 14.92 -1.99
N GLU A 16 -15.51 16.04 -1.91
CA GLU A 16 -16.22 16.63 -3.04
C GLU A 16 -15.27 16.93 -4.19
N ASN A 17 -14.11 17.53 -3.89
CA ASN A 17 -13.14 17.89 -4.91
C ASN A 17 -12.55 16.67 -5.63
N VAL A 18 -12.32 15.58 -4.91
CA VAL A 18 -11.84 14.30 -5.48
C VAL A 18 -12.94 13.65 -6.33
N ILE A 19 -14.18 13.65 -5.86
CA ILE A 19 -15.32 13.09 -6.58
C ILE A 19 -15.60 13.88 -7.87
N ASP A 20 -15.54 15.21 -7.83
CA ASP A 20 -15.76 16.05 -8.99
C ASP A 20 -14.71 15.84 -10.08
N GLU A 21 -13.43 15.70 -9.70
CA GLU A 21 -12.37 15.33 -10.65
C GLU A 21 -12.60 13.93 -11.22
N ALA A 22 -12.97 12.96 -10.39
CA ALA A 22 -13.26 11.60 -10.85
C ALA A 22 -14.42 11.57 -11.87
N LYS A 23 -15.48 12.38 -11.68
CA LYS A 23 -16.56 12.53 -12.65
C LYS A 23 -16.09 13.13 -13.97
N GLN A 24 -15.28 14.19 -13.93
CA GLN A 24 -14.71 14.80 -15.14
C GLN A 24 -13.81 13.82 -15.92
N LEU A 25 -12.99 13.03 -15.20
CA LEU A 25 -12.19 11.97 -15.82
C LEU A 25 -13.07 10.91 -16.46
N ALA A 26 -14.13 10.50 -15.78
CA ALA A 26 -15.10 9.53 -16.26
C ALA A 26 -15.83 10.02 -17.53
N GLU A 27 -16.24 11.29 -17.58
CA GLU A 27 -16.81 11.94 -18.76
C GLU A 27 -15.84 12.00 -19.95
N SER A 28 -14.53 12.09 -19.66
CA SER A 28 -13.48 12.05 -20.68
C SER A 28 -13.16 10.64 -21.20
N GLY A 29 -13.82 9.60 -20.66
CA GLY A 29 -13.67 8.20 -21.08
C GLY A 29 -12.69 7.38 -20.26
N VAL A 30 -12.16 7.92 -19.14
CA VAL A 30 -11.30 7.17 -18.21
C VAL A 30 -12.09 6.03 -17.58
N LYS A 31 -11.49 4.83 -17.51
CA LYS A 31 -12.09 3.62 -16.98
C LYS A 31 -11.47 3.16 -15.64
N GLU A 32 -10.23 3.49 -15.39
CA GLU A 32 -9.54 3.14 -14.15
C GLU A 32 -9.08 4.38 -13.40
N LEU A 33 -9.43 4.47 -12.12
CA LEU A 33 -8.91 5.47 -11.20
C LEU A 33 -7.80 4.85 -10.34
N ILE A 34 -6.65 5.50 -10.27
CA ILE A 34 -5.57 5.14 -9.38
C ILE A 34 -5.49 6.19 -8.27
N LEU A 35 -5.84 5.80 -7.06
CA LEU A 35 -5.72 6.65 -5.89
C LEU A 35 -4.29 6.56 -5.34
N ILE A 36 -3.62 7.71 -5.30
CA ILE A 36 -2.22 7.80 -4.95
C ILE A 36 -1.95 9.00 -4.04
N ALA A 37 -1.20 8.76 -2.96
CA ALA A 37 -0.66 9.77 -2.06
C ALA A 37 0.69 9.27 -1.51
N GLN A 38 1.31 9.98 -0.58
CA GLN A 38 2.47 9.45 0.18
C GLN A 38 2.06 8.33 1.14
N ASP A 39 0.83 8.42 1.66
CA ASP A 39 0.13 7.43 2.45
C ASP A 39 -1.36 7.58 2.13
N THR A 40 -1.83 6.78 1.19
CA THR A 40 -3.23 6.82 0.72
C THR A 40 -4.20 6.41 1.82
N THR A 41 -3.77 5.50 2.71
CA THR A 41 -4.58 5.04 3.85
C THR A 41 -4.81 6.10 4.92
N SER A 42 -4.01 7.18 4.92
CA SER A 42 -4.19 8.31 5.83
C SER A 42 -5.20 9.37 5.35
N TYR A 43 -5.82 9.16 4.18
CA TYR A 43 -6.76 10.12 3.62
C TYR A 43 -7.83 10.56 4.62
N GLY A 44 -8.01 11.87 4.74
CA GLY A 44 -9.02 12.50 5.58
C GLY A 44 -8.59 12.82 7.01
N LEU A 45 -7.50 12.18 7.50
CA LEU A 45 -7.09 12.34 8.89
C LEU A 45 -6.76 13.80 9.27
N ASP A 46 -6.13 14.54 8.37
CA ASP A 46 -5.78 15.95 8.57
C ASP A 46 -6.96 16.90 8.37
N LEU A 47 -7.91 16.53 7.52
CA LEU A 47 -9.03 17.39 7.14
C LEU A 47 -10.29 17.14 7.98
N TYR A 48 -10.59 15.88 8.30
CA TYR A 48 -11.81 15.45 9.00
C TYR A 48 -11.54 14.92 10.41
N GLY A 49 -10.26 14.71 10.79
CA GLY A 49 -9.88 14.11 12.07
C GLY A 49 -10.01 12.58 12.12
N GLU A 50 -10.42 11.94 11.02
CA GLU A 50 -10.63 10.49 10.90
C GLU A 50 -10.23 9.96 9.52
N LEU A 51 -10.03 8.64 9.41
CA LEU A 51 -9.70 7.98 8.15
C LEU A 51 -10.96 7.89 7.28
N LYS A 52 -10.93 8.52 6.10
CA LYS A 52 -12.07 8.63 5.18
C LYS A 52 -11.89 7.90 3.86
N LEU A 53 -10.86 7.08 3.73
CA LEU A 53 -10.64 6.33 2.49
C LEU A 53 -11.78 5.35 2.16
N PRO A 54 -12.35 4.58 3.11
CA PRO A 54 -13.48 3.70 2.84
C PRO A 54 -14.70 4.46 2.30
N GLU A 55 -15.03 5.59 2.92
CA GLU A 55 -16.15 6.45 2.50
C GLU A 55 -15.91 7.03 1.10
N LEU A 56 -14.69 7.52 0.81
CA LEU A 56 -14.33 7.99 -0.51
C LEU A 56 -14.46 6.89 -1.57
N LEU A 57 -14.01 5.67 -1.29
CA LEU A 57 -14.15 4.54 -2.21
C LEU A 57 -15.61 4.24 -2.52
N ASN A 58 -16.46 4.23 -1.49
CA ASN A 58 -17.90 4.02 -1.66
C ASN A 58 -18.54 5.08 -2.57
N GLU A 59 -18.13 6.35 -2.44
CA GLU A 59 -18.64 7.43 -3.30
C GLU A 59 -18.11 7.30 -4.74
N LEU A 60 -16.83 7.01 -4.92
CA LEU A 60 -16.25 6.82 -6.25
C LEU A 60 -16.84 5.63 -7.00
N CYS A 61 -17.21 4.56 -6.29
CA CYS A 61 -17.88 3.40 -6.88
C CYS A 61 -19.27 3.70 -7.48
N LYS A 62 -19.91 4.80 -7.07
CA LYS A 62 -21.20 5.26 -7.64
C LYS A 62 -21.08 5.86 -9.03
N ILE A 63 -19.85 6.14 -9.52
CA ILE A 63 -19.63 6.70 -10.86
C ILE A 63 -19.72 5.55 -11.88
N ASP A 64 -20.79 5.47 -12.63
CA ASP A 64 -21.12 4.30 -13.48
C ASP A 64 -20.04 3.98 -14.53
N SER A 65 -19.45 4.99 -15.17
CA SER A 65 -18.47 4.81 -16.24
C SER A 65 -17.08 4.41 -15.78
N ILE A 66 -16.78 4.50 -14.47
CA ILE A 66 -15.55 3.95 -13.89
C ILE A 66 -15.74 2.45 -13.66
N GLU A 67 -14.79 1.67 -14.15
CA GLU A 67 -14.79 0.21 -14.06
C GLU A 67 -13.88 -0.29 -12.95
N TRP A 68 -12.73 0.39 -12.71
CA TRP A 68 -11.72 -0.04 -11.73
C TRP A 68 -11.21 1.12 -10.88
N ILE A 69 -10.99 0.83 -9.60
CA ILE A 69 -10.36 1.74 -8.63
C ILE A 69 -9.22 1.00 -7.96
N ARG A 70 -8.00 1.54 -8.05
CA ARG A 70 -6.78 0.93 -7.52
C ARG A 70 -6.14 1.80 -6.44
N LEU A 71 -5.67 1.15 -5.37
CA LEU A 71 -4.97 1.79 -4.27
C LEU A 71 -3.47 1.59 -4.37
N LEU A 72 -2.70 2.69 -4.32
CA LEU A 72 -1.24 2.66 -4.24
C LEU A 72 -0.76 3.35 -2.96
N TYR A 73 0.43 2.95 -2.48
CA TYR A 73 1.11 3.50 -1.30
C TYR A 73 0.25 3.44 -0.02
N CYS A 74 -0.18 2.25 0.35
CA CYS A 74 -0.88 1.98 1.59
C CYS A 74 0.09 1.61 2.71
N TYR A 75 -0.22 2.02 3.94
CA TYR A 75 0.58 1.69 5.12
C TYR A 75 -0.13 0.66 6.01
N PRO A 76 0.58 -0.40 6.47
CA PRO A 76 -0.05 -1.49 7.23
C PRO A 76 -0.76 -1.03 8.51
N ASP A 77 -0.19 -0.04 9.22
CA ASP A 77 -0.74 0.49 10.47
C ASP A 77 -2.07 1.24 10.30
N ARG A 78 -2.50 1.47 9.06
CA ARG A 78 -3.75 2.18 8.73
C ARG A 78 -4.71 1.37 7.86
N ILE A 79 -4.45 0.10 7.69
CA ILE A 79 -5.41 -0.84 7.08
C ILE A 79 -6.46 -1.20 8.14
N THR A 80 -7.60 -0.53 8.08
CA THR A 80 -8.72 -0.77 8.98
C THR A 80 -9.60 -1.91 8.48
N ASP A 81 -10.40 -2.46 9.39
CA ASP A 81 -11.40 -3.48 9.05
C ASP A 81 -12.42 -2.95 8.04
N GLU A 82 -12.82 -1.69 8.22
CA GLU A 82 -13.72 -1.00 7.31
C GLU A 82 -13.15 -0.88 5.89
N LEU A 83 -11.84 -0.59 5.76
CA LEU A 83 -11.19 -0.56 4.45
C LEU A 83 -11.19 -1.94 3.79
N ILE A 84 -10.87 -2.99 4.54
CA ILE A 84 -10.89 -4.37 4.03
C ILE A 84 -12.32 -4.76 3.60
N GLU A 85 -13.32 -4.44 4.42
CA GLU A 85 -14.72 -4.70 4.11
C GLU A 85 -15.18 -3.92 2.86
N THR A 86 -14.78 -2.65 2.73
CA THR A 86 -15.06 -1.86 1.54
C THR A 86 -14.44 -2.47 0.29
N MET A 87 -13.15 -2.86 0.34
CA MET A 87 -12.49 -3.53 -0.77
C MET A 87 -13.18 -4.84 -1.16
N LYS A 88 -13.62 -5.62 -0.17
CA LYS A 88 -14.33 -6.90 -0.37
C LYS A 88 -15.69 -6.73 -1.04
N ASN A 89 -16.43 -5.69 -0.65
CA ASN A 89 -17.83 -5.52 -1.04
C ASN A 89 -18.02 -4.65 -2.30
N GLN A 90 -17.01 -3.89 -2.70
CA GLN A 90 -17.06 -2.99 -3.85
C GLN A 90 -16.40 -3.62 -5.07
N GLU A 91 -17.18 -4.10 -6.02
CA GLU A 91 -16.69 -4.80 -7.24
C GLU A 91 -15.73 -3.96 -8.08
N LYS A 92 -15.86 -2.61 -8.04
CA LYS A 92 -14.97 -1.71 -8.79
C LYS A 92 -13.62 -1.51 -8.11
N VAL A 93 -13.51 -1.77 -6.80
CA VAL A 93 -12.22 -1.72 -6.10
C VAL A 93 -11.48 -3.01 -6.40
N VAL A 94 -10.40 -2.92 -7.16
CA VAL A 94 -9.65 -4.10 -7.56
C VAL A 94 -9.02 -4.81 -6.36
N ASN A 95 -9.01 -6.15 -6.38
CA ASN A 95 -8.38 -6.98 -5.33
C ASN A 95 -6.85 -6.88 -5.39
N TYR A 96 -6.37 -5.66 -5.25
CA TYR A 96 -4.95 -5.31 -5.31
C TYR A 96 -4.64 -4.21 -4.28
N ILE A 97 -3.54 -4.38 -3.56
CA ILE A 97 -3.06 -3.37 -2.62
C ILE A 97 -1.54 -3.25 -2.69
N ASP A 98 -1.04 -2.01 -2.76
CA ASP A 98 0.39 -1.72 -2.69
C ASP A 98 0.76 -1.34 -1.25
N LEU A 99 1.49 -2.25 -0.58
CA LEU A 99 1.95 -2.15 0.80
C LEU A 99 3.48 -2.16 0.85
N PRO A 100 4.17 -1.03 0.72
CA PRO A 100 5.63 -0.98 0.79
C PRO A 100 6.12 -1.20 2.22
N LEU A 101 6.31 -2.46 2.61
CA LEU A 101 6.69 -2.89 3.96
C LEU A 101 8.11 -2.46 4.37
N GLN A 102 9.00 -2.38 3.40
CA GLN A 102 10.41 -2.01 3.51
C GLN A 102 11.29 -3.10 4.17
N HIS A 103 10.90 -3.67 5.29
CA HIS A 103 11.56 -4.77 5.99
C HIS A 103 10.54 -5.57 6.80
N ALA A 104 10.99 -6.66 7.44
CA ALA A 104 10.18 -7.49 8.34
C ALA A 104 10.85 -7.74 9.70
N ASP A 105 12.05 -7.24 9.90
CA ASP A 105 12.72 -7.27 11.20
C ASP A 105 12.42 -6.00 11.99
N ASP A 106 12.04 -6.15 13.26
CA ASP A 106 11.57 -5.04 14.10
C ASP A 106 12.67 -4.00 14.41
N LYS A 107 13.93 -4.45 14.54
CA LYS A 107 15.07 -3.56 14.76
C LYS A 107 15.30 -2.66 13.53
N ILE A 108 15.22 -3.25 12.35
CA ILE A 108 15.40 -2.53 11.08
C ILE A 108 14.19 -1.63 10.79
N LEU A 109 12.96 -2.10 10.99
CA LEU A 109 11.76 -1.28 10.87
C LEU A 109 11.82 -0.03 11.77
N LYS A 110 12.26 -0.20 13.02
CA LYS A 110 12.47 0.90 13.95
C LYS A 110 13.57 1.87 13.48
N ALA A 111 14.70 1.35 12.99
CA ALA A 111 15.80 2.15 12.45
C ALA A 111 15.37 2.94 11.18
N MET A 112 14.47 2.38 10.37
CA MET A 112 13.84 3.04 9.22
C MET A 112 12.75 4.04 9.62
N ASN A 113 12.47 4.20 10.92
CA ASN A 113 11.35 5.01 11.43
C ASN A 113 9.99 4.57 10.85
N ARG A 114 9.82 3.25 10.68
CA ARG A 114 8.53 2.69 10.24
C ARG A 114 7.60 2.48 11.42
N ARG A 115 6.31 2.69 11.20
CA ARG A 115 5.27 2.42 12.20
C ARG A 115 4.88 0.95 12.14
N GLY A 116 4.62 0.38 13.31
CA GLY A 116 4.28 -1.03 13.46
C GLY A 116 5.52 -1.94 13.51
N ASP A 117 5.25 -3.21 13.68
CA ASP A 117 6.21 -4.30 13.84
C ASP A 117 5.87 -5.47 12.92
N GLN A 118 6.69 -6.52 12.94
CA GLN A 118 6.45 -7.72 12.15
C GLN A 118 5.09 -8.38 12.48
N ALA A 119 4.65 -8.33 13.75
CA ALA A 119 3.40 -8.94 14.17
C ALA A 119 2.19 -8.21 13.53
N LEU A 120 2.20 -6.88 13.53
CA LEU A 120 1.20 -6.07 12.84
C LEU A 120 1.16 -6.40 11.34
N ILE A 121 2.32 -6.43 10.69
CA ILE A 121 2.43 -6.71 9.26
C ILE A 121 1.84 -8.09 8.92
N ARG A 122 2.21 -9.12 9.70
CA ARG A 122 1.67 -10.48 9.52
C ARG A 122 0.16 -10.54 9.70
N ASN A 123 -0.35 -9.86 10.71
CA ASN A 123 -1.79 -9.81 10.99
C ASN A 123 -2.56 -9.17 9.84
N VAL A 124 -2.10 -8.03 9.33
CA VAL A 124 -2.72 -7.33 8.21
C VAL A 124 -2.73 -8.18 6.94
N ILE A 125 -1.59 -8.80 6.59
CA ILE A 125 -1.50 -9.69 5.42
C ILE A 125 -2.43 -10.90 5.58
N SER A 126 -2.44 -11.53 6.76
CA SER A 126 -3.31 -12.67 7.04
C SER A 126 -4.77 -12.28 6.90
N LYS A 127 -5.16 -11.13 7.46
CA LYS A 127 -6.53 -10.64 7.40
C LYS A 127 -6.95 -10.31 5.96
N LEU A 128 -6.13 -9.59 5.21
CA LEU A 128 -6.39 -9.30 3.79
C LEU A 128 -6.65 -10.60 2.99
N ARG A 129 -5.83 -11.64 3.18
CA ARG A 129 -5.98 -12.91 2.47
C ARG A 129 -7.18 -13.73 2.92
N THR A 130 -7.57 -13.61 4.19
CA THR A 130 -8.75 -14.30 4.71
C THR A 130 -10.02 -13.67 4.16
N GLU A 131 -10.08 -12.34 4.15
CA GLU A 131 -11.27 -11.61 3.75
C GLU A 131 -11.40 -11.45 2.23
N ILE A 132 -10.25 -11.37 1.52
CA ILE A 132 -10.17 -11.21 0.06
C ILE A 132 -9.21 -12.27 -0.46
N PRO A 133 -9.66 -13.53 -0.70
CA PRO A 133 -8.77 -14.68 -0.99
C PRO A 133 -7.88 -14.51 -2.23
N ASP A 134 -8.31 -13.75 -3.22
CA ASP A 134 -7.60 -13.46 -4.47
C ASP A 134 -6.83 -12.12 -4.46
N VAL A 135 -6.69 -11.51 -3.28
CA VAL A 135 -5.96 -10.23 -3.18
C VAL A 135 -4.52 -10.36 -3.63
N VAL A 136 -4.12 -9.46 -4.52
CA VAL A 136 -2.73 -9.28 -4.93
C VAL A 136 -2.09 -8.21 -4.05
N ILE A 137 -1.11 -8.61 -3.26
CA ILE A 137 -0.34 -7.69 -2.40
C ILE A 137 0.99 -7.42 -3.09
N ARG A 138 1.19 -6.17 -3.53
CA ARG A 138 2.49 -5.68 -3.96
C ARG A 138 3.23 -5.11 -2.77
N THR A 139 4.52 -5.41 -2.65
CA THR A 139 5.36 -4.85 -1.59
C THR A 139 6.75 -4.48 -2.11
N THR A 140 7.45 -3.66 -1.35
CA THR A 140 8.85 -3.27 -1.59
C THR A 140 9.65 -3.60 -0.35
N PHE A 141 10.80 -4.27 -0.52
CA PHE A 141 11.77 -4.51 0.53
C PHE A 141 13.09 -3.79 0.24
N ILE A 142 13.76 -3.37 1.30
CA ILE A 142 15.10 -2.79 1.28
C ILE A 142 16.03 -3.77 1.97
N VAL A 143 17.12 -4.11 1.31
CA VAL A 143 18.18 -4.99 1.82
C VAL A 143 19.49 -4.21 1.88
N GLY A 144 20.32 -4.49 2.87
CA GLY A 144 21.58 -3.78 3.11
C GLY A 144 21.40 -2.41 3.79
N PHE A 145 20.29 -2.27 4.55
CA PHE A 145 20.08 -1.07 5.34
C PHE A 145 21.17 -0.94 6.44
N PRO A 146 21.65 0.28 6.78
CA PRO A 146 22.64 0.45 7.83
C PRO A 146 22.21 -0.20 9.15
N GLY A 147 23.02 -1.14 9.64
CA GLY A 147 22.75 -1.93 10.84
C GLY A 147 22.02 -3.25 10.61
N GLU A 148 21.70 -3.60 9.36
CA GLU A 148 21.26 -4.93 8.96
C GLU A 148 22.45 -5.88 8.87
N GLY A 149 22.37 -7.00 9.60
CA GLY A 149 23.29 -8.13 9.54
C GLY A 149 22.62 -9.36 8.97
N GLU A 150 23.29 -10.50 9.07
CA GLU A 150 22.82 -11.78 8.56
C GLU A 150 21.49 -12.21 9.23
N GLU A 151 21.36 -12.01 10.54
CA GLU A 151 20.18 -12.40 11.33
C GLU A 151 18.93 -11.63 10.87
N GLU A 152 19.05 -10.31 10.70
CA GLU A 152 17.94 -9.47 10.24
C GLU A 152 17.56 -9.78 8.78
N PHE A 153 18.55 -10.08 7.95
CA PHE A 153 18.32 -10.53 6.57
C PHE A 153 17.61 -11.89 6.52
N GLU A 154 18.03 -12.86 7.33
CA GLU A 154 17.36 -14.16 7.41
C GLU A 154 15.93 -14.02 7.90
N THR A 155 15.67 -13.13 8.89
CA THR A 155 14.32 -12.79 9.35
C THR A 155 13.44 -12.30 8.20
N LEU A 156 13.96 -11.41 7.34
CA LEU A 156 13.26 -10.94 6.15
C LEU A 156 13.03 -12.08 5.15
N ALA A 157 14.06 -12.89 4.87
CA ALA A 157 13.98 -14.00 3.92
C ALA A 157 12.94 -15.05 4.35
N GLU A 158 12.92 -15.39 5.65
CA GLU A 158 11.87 -16.27 6.20
C GLU A 158 10.48 -15.67 6.13
N PHE A 159 10.36 -14.36 6.41
CA PHE A 159 9.09 -13.65 6.28
C PHE A 159 8.54 -13.78 4.85
N VAL A 160 9.37 -13.51 3.84
CA VAL A 160 8.98 -13.63 2.42
C VAL A 160 8.58 -15.06 2.07
N LYS A 161 9.33 -16.06 2.53
CA LYS A 161 9.01 -17.50 2.30
C LYS A 161 7.66 -17.88 2.94
N LYS A 162 7.43 -17.48 4.21
CA LYS A 162 6.23 -17.87 4.98
C LYS A 162 4.97 -17.12 4.52
N THR A 163 5.12 -15.88 4.05
CA THR A 163 3.97 -15.12 3.54
C THR A 163 3.54 -15.54 2.13
N GLY A 164 4.21 -16.51 1.52
CA GLY A 164 3.82 -17.09 0.23
C GLY A 164 3.92 -16.07 -0.91
N ALA A 165 5.02 -16.12 -1.63
CA ALA A 165 5.36 -15.17 -2.70
C ALA A 165 4.43 -15.19 -3.93
N ILE A 166 3.36 -15.98 -3.94
CA ILE A 166 2.53 -16.18 -5.15
C ILE A 166 1.78 -14.90 -5.55
N ASN A 167 1.51 -14.01 -4.58
CA ASN A 167 0.83 -12.72 -4.82
C ASN A 167 1.60 -11.52 -4.24
N ILE A 168 2.89 -11.66 -3.94
CA ILE A 168 3.75 -10.56 -3.50
C ILE A 168 4.72 -10.25 -4.63
N LEU A 169 4.69 -9.03 -5.15
CA LEU A 169 5.72 -8.52 -6.07
C LEU A 169 6.78 -7.77 -5.25
N PRO A 170 7.86 -8.41 -4.81
CA PRO A 170 8.91 -7.73 -4.07
C PRO A 170 9.73 -6.85 -5.02
N ILE A 171 9.92 -5.59 -4.64
CA ILE A 171 10.95 -4.72 -5.22
C ILE A 171 12.06 -4.66 -4.18
N VAL A 172 13.23 -5.20 -4.49
CA VAL A 172 14.40 -5.18 -3.61
C VAL A 172 15.26 -3.98 -3.98
N ILE A 173 15.50 -3.11 -3.01
CA ILE A 173 16.43 -1.97 -3.16
C ILE A 173 17.66 -2.31 -2.32
N LEU A 174 18.83 -2.39 -2.96
CA LEU A 174 20.10 -2.67 -2.30
C LEU A 174 20.78 -1.34 -1.93
N PHE A 175 21.07 -1.14 -0.65
CA PHE A 175 21.92 -0.08 -0.15
C PHE A 175 23.33 -0.63 0.10
N GLY A 176 24.30 -0.21 -0.72
CA GLY A 176 25.70 -0.55 -0.55
C GLY A 176 26.26 -1.47 -1.64
N LYS A 177 27.31 -0.98 -2.33
CA LYS A 177 27.99 -1.53 -3.52
C LYS A 177 27.00 -1.90 -4.66
N PHE A 178 26.98 -1.02 -5.65
CA PHE A 178 26.24 -1.20 -6.90
C PHE A 178 26.50 -2.59 -7.52
N ILE A 179 25.60 -3.51 -7.32
CA ILE A 179 25.41 -4.61 -8.24
C ILE A 179 24.06 -4.33 -8.90
N MET A 180 24.11 -3.88 -10.14
CA MET A 180 22.93 -3.78 -10.99
C MET A 180 22.40 -5.21 -11.21
N ILE A 181 21.42 -5.62 -10.42
CA ILE A 181 20.58 -6.77 -10.79
C ILE A 181 19.48 -6.19 -11.66
N PRO A 182 19.36 -6.62 -12.94
CA PRO A 182 18.28 -6.17 -13.79
C PRO A 182 16.96 -6.54 -13.14
N CYS A 183 16.10 -5.53 -12.96
CA CYS A 183 14.74 -5.70 -12.45
C CYS A 183 13.97 -6.60 -13.43
N LEU A 184 13.80 -7.87 -13.09
CA LEU A 184 12.98 -8.78 -13.87
C LEU A 184 11.51 -8.46 -13.55
N ILE A 185 10.88 -7.63 -14.37
CA ILE A 185 9.43 -7.44 -14.34
C ILE A 185 8.82 -8.68 -14.96
N ILE A 186 8.39 -9.63 -14.13
CA ILE A 186 7.61 -10.77 -14.61
C ILE A 186 6.15 -10.33 -14.67
N TYR A 187 5.70 -9.97 -15.89
CA TYR A 187 4.28 -9.92 -16.20
C TYR A 187 3.75 -11.35 -16.30
N CYS A 188 2.98 -11.81 -15.33
CA CYS A 188 2.06 -12.93 -15.55
C CYS A 188 0.71 -12.36 -16.02
N ARG A 189 0.32 -12.71 -17.24
CA ARG A 189 -1.04 -12.59 -17.76
C ARG A 189 -1.96 -13.56 -17.04
#